data_e086f8f39928d2696820c4b4a097f8d0
#
_entry.id   e086f8f39928d2696820c4b4a097f8d0
#
_cell.length_a   1.000
_cell.length_b   1.000
_cell.length_c   1.000
_cell.angle_alpha   90.00
_cell.angle_beta   90.00
_cell.angle_gamma   90.00
#
_symmetry.space_group_name_H-M   'P 1'
#
loop_
_entity.id
_entity.type
_entity.pdbx_description
1 polymer ?
#
loop_
_entity_poly.entity_id
_entity_poly.type
_entity_poly.pdbx_seq_one_letter_code
_entity_poly.pdbx_strand_id
1 'polypeptide(L)'
;MKKFLAILCALVLCLSCATAMAEGESHPKYVFMFIGDGMGNPQVTATQYYLGSIQNPDSKFPVPADLSFTKFPYLGLVTTYDSSSFCPDSASTATSMASGKKTLSGVINYDETLTNPYKIITEYAKEAGKKVGVITSVSVDHATPAAYYAKQPSRNDYYDIALQALTGTTVDYLAGGGFKKMNGADGQQKSLLD
;
A
#
# COMPACT_ATOMS: atom_id res chain seq x y z
N MET A 1 -34.03 2.32 -51.18
CA MET A 1 -32.61 2.65 -51.02
C MET A 1 -32.31 3.44 -49.74
N LYS A 2 -32.93 4.61 -49.46
CA LYS A 2 -32.60 5.42 -48.24
C LYS A 2 -32.82 4.70 -46.91
N LYS A 3 -33.87 3.87 -46.78
CA LYS A 3 -34.14 3.09 -45.55
C LYS A 3 -33.13 1.96 -45.34
N PHE A 4 -32.69 1.33 -46.41
CA PHE A 4 -31.69 0.25 -46.35
C PHE A 4 -30.30 0.78 -45.97
N LEU A 5 -29.93 1.97 -46.47
CA LEU A 5 -28.66 2.63 -46.13
C LEU A 5 -28.68 3.09 -44.64
N ALA A 6 -29.80 3.58 -44.14
CA ALA A 6 -29.90 3.95 -42.72
C ALA A 6 -29.77 2.76 -41.75
N ILE A 7 -30.35 1.59 -42.11
CA ILE A 7 -30.23 0.38 -41.32
C ILE A 7 -28.77 -0.15 -41.35
N LEU A 8 -28.14 -0.09 -42.52
CA LEU A 8 -26.73 -0.50 -42.65
C LEU A 8 -25.79 0.39 -41.83
N CYS A 9 -26.01 1.71 -41.88
CA CYS A 9 -25.24 2.66 -41.05
C CYS A 9 -25.46 2.44 -39.53
N ALA A 10 -26.69 2.15 -39.12
CA ALA A 10 -26.98 1.83 -37.72
C ALA A 10 -26.30 0.52 -37.27
N LEU A 11 -26.31 -0.51 -38.11
CA LEU A 11 -25.61 -1.78 -37.86
C LEU A 11 -24.08 -1.59 -37.75
N VAL A 12 -23.48 -0.80 -38.64
CA VAL A 12 -22.05 -0.50 -38.62
C VAL A 12 -21.68 0.30 -37.37
N LEU A 13 -22.51 1.28 -36.95
CA LEU A 13 -22.33 2.02 -35.68
C LEU A 13 -22.48 1.11 -34.46
N CYS A 14 -23.45 0.21 -34.44
CA CYS A 14 -23.60 -0.75 -33.34
C CYS A 14 -22.43 -1.74 -33.28
N LEU A 15 -21.90 -2.21 -34.43
CA LEU A 15 -20.71 -3.06 -34.45
C LEU A 15 -19.45 -2.33 -34.01
N SER A 16 -19.27 -1.07 -34.39
CA SER A 16 -18.12 -0.26 -33.92
C SER A 16 -18.20 0.07 -32.42
N CYS A 17 -19.39 0.30 -31.86
CA CYS A 17 -19.57 0.40 -30.42
C CYS A 17 -19.29 -0.93 -29.67
N ALA A 18 -19.67 -2.06 -30.26
CA ALA A 18 -19.43 -3.37 -29.64
C ALA A 18 -17.94 -3.75 -29.64
N THR A 19 -17.17 -3.34 -30.65
CA THR A 19 -15.71 -3.56 -30.68
C THR A 19 -14.95 -2.63 -29.70
N ALA A 20 -15.47 -1.40 -29.46
CA ALA A 20 -14.89 -0.51 -28.47
C ALA A 20 -15.13 -0.97 -27.00
N MET A 21 -16.14 -1.82 -26.78
CA MET A 21 -16.40 -2.45 -25.47
C MET A 21 -15.64 -3.77 -25.26
N ALA A 22 -14.93 -4.26 -26.28
CA ALA A 22 -14.23 -5.55 -26.27
C ALA A 22 -12.71 -5.44 -26.08
N GLU A 23 -12.18 -4.25 -25.79
CA GLU A 23 -10.86 -4.14 -25.15
C GLU A 23 -11.02 -4.66 -23.73
N GLY A 24 -10.71 -5.94 -23.55
CA GLY A 24 -10.69 -6.58 -22.24
C GLY A 24 -9.83 -5.74 -21.32
N GLU A 25 -10.37 -5.39 -20.14
CA GLU A 25 -9.63 -4.64 -19.13
C GLU A 25 -8.27 -5.31 -18.92
N SER A 26 -7.22 -4.65 -19.37
CA SER A 26 -5.84 -5.10 -19.21
C SER A 26 -5.48 -4.96 -17.74
N HIS A 27 -5.77 -5.99 -16.94
CA HIS A 27 -5.37 -6.02 -15.55
C HIS A 27 -3.84 -6.13 -15.45
N PRO A 28 -3.19 -5.30 -14.61
CA PRO A 28 -1.75 -5.37 -14.45
C PRO A 28 -1.34 -6.76 -13.93
N LYS A 29 -0.31 -7.33 -14.55
CA LYS A 29 0.24 -8.62 -14.12
C LYS A 29 0.95 -8.50 -12.77
N TYR A 30 1.66 -7.40 -12.58
CA TYR A 30 2.40 -7.08 -11.36
C TYR A 30 2.02 -5.69 -10.87
N VAL A 31 1.89 -5.54 -9.54
CA VAL A 31 1.71 -4.26 -8.87
C VAL A 31 2.77 -4.14 -7.78
N PHE A 32 3.53 -3.06 -7.80
CA PHE A 32 4.52 -2.73 -6.78
C PHE A 32 4.09 -1.45 -6.09
N MET A 33 3.93 -1.50 -4.76
CA MET A 33 3.60 -0.37 -3.91
C MET A 33 4.80 -0.03 -3.03
N PHE A 34 5.33 1.17 -3.15
CA PHE A 34 6.42 1.67 -2.32
C PHE A 34 5.88 2.71 -1.35
N ILE A 35 6.10 2.50 -0.06
CA ILE A 35 5.62 3.38 1.00
C ILE A 35 6.82 4.03 1.68
N GLY A 36 6.93 5.35 1.54
CA GLY A 36 7.84 6.17 2.34
C GLY A 36 7.13 6.60 3.63
N ASP A 37 7.35 5.88 4.73
CA ASP A 37 6.71 6.17 6.01
C ASP A 37 7.20 7.50 6.58
N GLY A 38 6.27 8.43 6.78
CA GLY A 38 6.55 9.81 7.18
C GLY A 38 7.27 10.66 6.12
N MET A 39 7.42 10.17 4.88
CA MET A 39 8.12 10.85 3.81
C MET A 39 7.18 11.85 3.09
N GLY A 40 7.30 13.11 3.43
CA GLY A 40 6.61 14.22 2.73
C GLY A 40 7.50 14.92 1.71
N ASN A 41 6.95 15.94 1.03
CA ASN A 41 7.70 16.76 0.07
C ASN A 41 8.99 17.37 0.64
N PRO A 42 9.06 17.83 1.90
CA PRO A 42 10.31 18.35 2.45
C PRO A 42 11.45 17.34 2.45
N GLN A 43 11.19 16.06 2.76
CA GLN A 43 12.21 15.00 2.75
C GLN A 43 12.68 14.71 1.33
N VAL A 44 11.74 14.67 0.36
CA VAL A 44 12.07 14.50 -1.06
C VAL A 44 12.96 15.64 -1.55
N THR A 45 12.56 16.89 -1.30
CA THR A 45 13.30 18.09 -1.72
C THR A 45 14.67 18.16 -1.06
N ALA A 46 14.76 17.90 0.25
CA ALA A 46 16.04 17.87 0.97
C ALA A 46 16.99 16.82 0.39
N THR A 47 16.48 15.65 0.04
CA THR A 47 17.27 14.59 -0.59
C THR A 47 17.78 15.01 -1.98
N GLN A 48 16.94 15.63 -2.80
CA GLN A 48 17.35 16.14 -4.11
C GLN A 48 18.47 17.18 -3.99
N TYR A 49 18.36 18.09 -3.04
CA TYR A 49 19.38 19.14 -2.82
C TYR A 49 20.67 18.55 -2.27
N TYR A 50 20.59 17.66 -1.28
CA TYR A 50 21.75 16.99 -0.71
C TYR A 50 22.51 16.19 -1.76
N LEU A 51 21.84 15.31 -2.49
CA LEU A 51 22.47 14.51 -3.54
C LEU A 51 23.00 15.38 -4.67
N GLY A 52 22.26 16.41 -5.08
CA GLY A 52 22.69 17.34 -6.10
C GLY A 52 23.96 18.08 -5.73
N SER A 53 24.09 18.50 -4.47
CA SER A 53 25.31 19.17 -3.96
C SER A 53 26.53 18.23 -3.94
N ILE A 54 26.33 16.95 -3.58
CA ILE A 54 27.41 15.96 -3.59
C ILE A 54 27.85 15.61 -5.02
N GLN A 55 26.89 15.48 -5.93
CA GLN A 55 27.16 15.12 -7.33
C GLN A 55 27.77 16.27 -8.14
N ASN A 56 27.57 17.52 -7.70
CA ASN A 56 28.02 18.73 -8.41
C ASN A 56 28.75 19.70 -7.46
N PRO A 57 29.85 19.27 -6.79
CA PRO A 57 30.50 20.08 -5.75
C PRO A 57 31.07 21.39 -6.25
N ASP A 58 31.47 21.46 -7.53
CA ASP A 58 32.08 22.65 -8.14
C ASP A 58 31.07 23.56 -8.87
N SER A 59 29.78 23.21 -8.84
CA SER A 59 28.74 24.00 -9.50
C SER A 59 28.50 25.33 -8.77
N LYS A 60 28.51 26.43 -9.52
CA LYS A 60 28.16 27.76 -9.01
C LYS A 60 26.68 27.97 -8.78
N PHE A 61 25.84 27.10 -9.31
CA PHE A 61 24.38 27.18 -9.22
C PHE A 61 23.82 25.91 -8.59
N PRO A 62 22.66 25.98 -7.90
CA PRO A 62 21.97 24.79 -7.38
C PRO A 62 21.61 23.84 -8.52
N VAL A 63 22.01 22.59 -8.39
CA VAL A 63 21.65 21.49 -9.31
C VAL A 63 21.00 20.38 -8.49
N PRO A 64 19.66 20.35 -8.36
CA PRO A 64 18.97 19.28 -7.66
C PRO A 64 19.19 17.93 -8.35
N ALA A 65 19.38 16.86 -7.61
CA ALA A 65 19.44 15.52 -8.17
C ALA A 65 18.06 15.03 -8.59
N ASP A 66 18.01 14.22 -9.63
CA ASP A 66 16.83 13.48 -10.02
C ASP A 66 16.65 12.26 -9.13
N LEU A 67 15.42 12.06 -8.62
CA LEU A 67 15.00 10.82 -7.97
C LEU A 67 14.09 10.03 -8.91
N SER A 68 14.27 8.72 -9.02
CA SER A 68 13.58 7.90 -10.00
C SER A 68 12.05 8.00 -9.91
N PHE A 69 11.50 8.02 -8.69
CA PHE A 69 10.05 8.08 -8.46
C PHE A 69 9.45 9.47 -8.77
N THR A 70 10.24 10.55 -8.79
CA THR A 70 9.74 11.88 -9.19
C THR A 70 9.51 12.00 -10.71
N LYS A 71 9.93 10.99 -11.47
CA LYS A 71 9.72 10.90 -12.93
C LYS A 71 8.52 10.04 -13.33
N PHE A 72 7.74 9.54 -12.38
CA PHE A 72 6.54 8.79 -12.71
C PHE A 72 5.54 9.68 -13.45
N PRO A 73 4.85 9.14 -14.49
CA PRO A 73 3.99 9.92 -15.36
C PRO A 73 2.71 10.42 -14.69
N TYR A 74 2.34 9.86 -13.54
CA TYR A 74 1.13 10.21 -12.80
C TYR A 74 1.48 10.66 -11.39
N LEU A 75 0.84 11.75 -10.96
CA LEU A 75 0.93 12.30 -9.61
C LEU A 75 -0.47 12.40 -9.02
N GLY A 76 -0.61 12.03 -7.75
CA GLY A 76 -1.82 12.23 -6.96
C GLY A 76 -1.48 12.89 -5.63
N LEU A 77 -2.48 13.50 -5.01
CA LEU A 77 -2.41 14.03 -3.66
C LEU A 77 -3.40 13.29 -2.78
N VAL A 78 -3.04 13.09 -1.53
CA VAL A 78 -3.86 12.42 -0.52
C VAL A 78 -3.82 13.19 0.79
N THR A 79 -4.93 13.20 1.52
CA THR A 79 -4.99 13.68 2.90
C THR A 79 -4.80 12.51 3.86
N THR A 80 -3.93 12.68 4.84
CA THR A 80 -3.46 11.57 5.68
C THR A 80 -4.08 11.52 7.08
N TYR A 81 -4.92 12.48 7.50
CA TYR A 81 -5.58 12.44 8.81
C TYR A 81 -6.32 11.10 9.04
N ASP A 82 -6.39 10.66 10.29
CA ASP A 82 -7.16 9.47 10.69
C ASP A 82 -8.46 9.87 11.43
N SER A 83 -9.23 8.89 11.90
CA SER A 83 -10.51 9.15 12.56
C SER A 83 -10.37 9.82 13.94
N SER A 84 -9.18 9.86 14.50
CA SER A 84 -8.90 10.41 15.85
C SER A 84 -7.94 11.59 15.86
N SER A 85 -7.19 11.83 14.77
CA SER A 85 -6.12 12.82 14.74
C SER A 85 -5.87 13.44 13.37
N PHE A 86 -5.55 14.73 13.33
CA PHE A 86 -4.99 15.39 12.15
C PHE A 86 -3.52 14.99 11.90
N CYS A 87 -2.82 14.52 12.95
CA CYS A 87 -1.46 13.98 12.87
C CYS A 87 -1.52 12.47 13.10
N PRO A 88 -1.83 11.67 12.07
CA PRO A 88 -2.04 10.23 12.19
C PRO A 88 -0.71 9.51 12.43
N ASP A 89 -0.81 8.25 12.83
CA ASP A 89 0.32 7.34 12.93
C ASP A 89 0.41 6.38 11.73
N SER A 90 1.48 5.57 11.69
CA SER A 90 1.70 4.59 10.62
C SER A 90 0.63 3.50 10.58
N ALA A 91 0.02 3.13 11.71
CA ALA A 91 -0.99 2.07 11.77
C ALA A 91 -2.28 2.51 11.05
N SER A 92 -2.82 3.67 11.42
CA SER A 92 -4.05 4.21 10.84
C SER A 92 -3.89 4.58 9.36
N THR A 93 -2.73 5.13 8.97
CA THR A 93 -2.47 5.48 7.56
C THR A 93 -2.23 4.26 6.68
N ALA A 94 -1.47 3.26 7.15
CA ALA A 94 -1.29 2.01 6.43
C ALA A 94 -2.61 1.22 6.31
N THR A 95 -3.45 1.22 7.37
CA THR A 95 -4.82 0.70 7.31
C THR A 95 -5.64 1.38 6.22
N SER A 96 -5.56 2.72 6.13
CA SER A 96 -6.29 3.47 5.10
C SER A 96 -5.85 3.08 3.69
N MET A 97 -4.55 2.88 3.46
CA MET A 97 -4.03 2.42 2.18
C MET A 97 -4.41 0.96 1.88
N ALA A 98 -4.39 0.09 2.89
CA ALA A 98 -4.67 -1.33 2.71
C ALA A 98 -6.16 -1.63 2.55
N SER A 99 -7.04 -0.88 3.22
CA SER A 99 -8.49 -1.16 3.28
C SER A 99 -9.37 -0.15 2.53
N GLY A 100 -8.83 1.03 2.21
CA GLY A 100 -9.62 2.15 1.69
C GLY A 100 -10.49 2.84 2.75
N LYS A 101 -10.29 2.53 4.05
CA LYS A 101 -11.11 3.05 5.17
C LYS A 101 -10.24 3.68 6.24
N LYS A 102 -10.77 4.70 6.91
CA LYS A 102 -10.11 5.33 8.06
C LYS A 102 -10.37 4.54 9.33
N THR A 103 -9.45 4.68 10.29
CA THR A 103 -9.56 4.10 11.65
C THR A 103 -8.92 5.04 12.67
N LEU A 104 -8.87 4.64 13.93
CA LEU A 104 -8.22 5.38 15.01
C LEU A 104 -6.69 5.26 14.93
N SER A 105 -5.96 6.24 15.46
CA SER A 105 -4.50 6.14 15.64
C SER A 105 -4.14 4.85 16.41
N GLY A 106 -3.10 4.17 15.96
CA GLY A 106 -2.62 2.94 16.59
C GLY A 106 -3.36 1.67 16.20
N VAL A 107 -4.44 1.74 15.45
CA VAL A 107 -5.29 0.59 15.07
C VAL A 107 -4.88 0.02 13.71
N ILE A 108 -4.87 -1.29 13.59
CA ILE A 108 -4.55 -2.02 12.36
C ILE A 108 -5.79 -2.77 11.87
N ASN A 109 -6.37 -2.31 10.77
CA ASN A 109 -7.45 -2.96 10.01
C ASN A 109 -8.72 -3.29 10.81
N TYR A 110 -9.09 -2.43 11.75
CA TYR A 110 -10.39 -2.43 12.43
C TYR A 110 -11.09 -1.09 12.25
N ASP A 111 -12.40 -1.08 12.40
CA ASP A 111 -13.22 0.13 12.48
C ASP A 111 -12.97 0.90 13.80
N GLU A 112 -13.58 2.07 13.93
CA GLU A 112 -13.44 2.89 15.13
C GLU A 112 -14.02 2.25 16.39
N THR A 113 -14.89 1.23 16.25
CA THR A 113 -15.46 0.47 17.39
C THR A 113 -14.56 -0.68 17.83
N LEU A 114 -13.50 -0.99 17.09
CA LEU A 114 -12.58 -2.12 17.30
C LEU A 114 -13.27 -3.49 17.26
N THR A 115 -14.45 -3.58 16.62
CA THR A 115 -15.25 -4.81 16.57
C THR A 115 -15.30 -5.42 15.17
N ASN A 116 -15.21 -4.61 14.12
CA ASN A 116 -15.35 -5.07 12.75
C ASN A 116 -14.00 -4.96 12.00
N PRO A 117 -13.36 -6.08 11.68
CA PRO A 117 -12.12 -6.07 10.91
C PRO A 117 -12.39 -5.67 9.47
N TYR A 118 -11.51 -4.85 8.91
CA TYR A 118 -11.56 -4.48 7.51
C TYR A 118 -10.99 -5.57 6.60
N LYS A 119 -11.60 -5.77 5.45
CA LYS A 119 -11.01 -6.53 4.36
C LYS A 119 -9.97 -5.66 3.65
N ILE A 120 -8.80 -6.22 3.40
CA ILE A 120 -7.63 -5.50 2.89
C ILE A 120 -7.27 -5.90 1.46
N ILE A 121 -6.55 -5.05 0.75
CA ILE A 121 -6.19 -5.22 -0.66
C ILE A 121 -5.47 -6.55 -0.93
N THR A 122 -4.66 -7.02 0.00
CA THR A 122 -3.93 -8.29 -0.10
C THR A 122 -4.87 -9.50 -0.05
N GLU A 123 -5.95 -9.45 0.73
CA GLU A 123 -7.00 -10.48 0.74
C GLU A 123 -7.72 -10.54 -0.62
N TYR A 124 -8.06 -9.38 -1.20
CA TYR A 124 -8.61 -9.31 -2.56
C TYR A 124 -7.64 -9.86 -3.61
N ALA A 125 -6.34 -9.55 -3.47
CA ALA A 125 -5.33 -10.08 -4.37
C ALA A 125 -5.23 -11.61 -4.28
N LYS A 126 -5.31 -12.19 -3.08
CA LYS A 126 -5.31 -13.65 -2.89
C LYS A 126 -6.55 -14.30 -3.50
N GLU A 127 -7.74 -13.72 -3.30
CA GLU A 127 -8.98 -14.19 -3.93
C GLU A 127 -8.90 -14.17 -5.46
N ALA A 128 -8.19 -13.19 -6.02
CA ALA A 128 -7.91 -13.10 -7.45
C ALA A 128 -6.76 -14.03 -7.92
N GLY A 129 -6.27 -14.95 -7.07
CA GLY A 129 -5.20 -15.90 -7.39
C GLY A 129 -3.81 -15.27 -7.51
N LYS A 130 -3.62 -14.04 -7.02
CA LYS A 130 -2.32 -13.36 -7.04
C LYS A 130 -1.42 -13.83 -5.89
N LYS A 131 -0.11 -13.69 -6.08
CA LYS A 131 0.87 -13.83 -5.01
C LYS A 131 1.11 -12.47 -4.34
N VAL A 132 1.31 -12.49 -3.02
CA VAL A 132 1.51 -11.30 -2.20
C VAL A 132 2.85 -11.38 -1.49
N GLY A 133 3.68 -10.35 -1.67
CA GLY A 133 4.92 -10.15 -0.93
C GLY A 133 4.86 -8.86 -0.13
N VAL A 134 5.32 -8.90 1.12
CA VAL A 134 5.50 -7.72 1.99
C VAL A 134 6.96 -7.63 2.40
N ILE A 135 7.59 -6.51 2.09
CA ILE A 135 9.01 -6.25 2.41
C ILE A 135 9.09 -4.93 3.15
N THR A 136 9.89 -4.88 4.21
CA THR A 136 10.03 -3.68 5.03
C THR A 136 11.46 -3.50 5.51
N SER A 137 11.85 -2.25 5.78
CA SER A 137 13.13 -1.90 6.42
C SER A 137 13.08 -1.96 7.95
N VAL A 138 11.88 -2.08 8.53
CA VAL A 138 11.66 -2.25 9.98
C VAL A 138 11.39 -3.71 10.32
N SER A 139 11.03 -4.02 11.58
CA SER A 139 10.56 -5.37 11.93
C SER A 139 9.27 -5.71 11.17
N VAL A 140 9.10 -6.98 10.82
CA VAL A 140 7.96 -7.42 10.01
C VAL A 140 6.63 -7.24 10.74
N ASP A 141 6.63 -7.27 12.07
CA ASP A 141 5.50 -7.02 12.96
C ASP A 141 5.24 -5.53 13.24
N HIS A 142 5.96 -4.62 12.58
CA HIS A 142 5.69 -3.19 12.68
C HIS A 142 4.37 -2.82 11.97
N ALA A 143 3.74 -1.74 12.40
CA ALA A 143 2.41 -1.35 11.95
C ALA A 143 2.23 -1.23 10.44
N THR A 144 3.19 -0.63 9.74
CA THR A 144 3.10 -0.40 8.29
C THR A 144 3.04 -1.70 7.48
N PRO A 145 3.99 -2.66 7.63
CA PRO A 145 3.85 -3.96 6.98
C PRO A 145 2.67 -4.77 7.50
N ALA A 146 2.36 -4.69 8.81
CA ALA A 146 1.27 -5.43 9.45
C ALA A 146 -0.10 -5.12 8.83
N ALA A 147 -0.36 -3.89 8.39
CA ALA A 147 -1.61 -3.51 7.74
C ALA A 147 -1.90 -4.30 6.45
N TYR A 148 -0.93 -4.99 5.88
CA TYR A 148 -1.10 -5.81 4.69
C TYR A 148 -1.31 -7.31 4.97
N TYR A 149 -1.39 -7.72 6.25
CA TYR A 149 -1.65 -9.13 6.60
C TYR A 149 -2.33 -9.34 7.95
N ALA A 150 -2.25 -8.38 8.88
CA ALA A 150 -2.76 -8.52 10.24
C ALA A 150 -3.97 -7.62 10.51
N LYS A 151 -4.73 -7.98 11.54
CA LYS A 151 -5.86 -7.21 12.07
C LYS A 151 -5.72 -7.20 13.59
N GLN A 152 -5.37 -6.04 14.16
CA GLN A 152 -5.16 -5.87 15.59
C GLN A 152 -5.69 -4.52 16.09
N PRO A 153 -6.37 -4.48 17.24
CA PRO A 153 -6.84 -3.23 17.83
C PRO A 153 -5.70 -2.31 18.28
N SER A 154 -4.49 -2.84 18.41
CA SER A 154 -3.30 -2.07 18.78
C SER A 154 -2.08 -2.48 17.97
N ARG A 155 -1.36 -1.49 17.45
CA ARG A 155 -0.06 -1.68 16.80
C ARG A 155 1.05 -2.20 17.73
N ASN A 156 0.80 -2.17 19.06
CA ASN A 156 1.74 -2.62 20.06
C ASN A 156 1.62 -4.12 20.36
N ASP A 157 0.61 -4.78 19.80
CA ASP A 157 0.38 -6.21 19.95
C ASP A 157 1.30 -7.02 19.02
N TYR A 158 2.62 -6.74 19.12
CA TYR A 158 3.65 -7.24 18.22
C TYR A 158 3.66 -8.76 18.09
N TYR A 159 3.44 -9.48 19.19
CA TYR A 159 3.41 -10.94 19.17
C TYR A 159 2.23 -11.46 18.34
N ASP A 160 1.04 -10.94 18.57
CA ASP A 160 -0.18 -11.36 17.87
C ASP A 160 -0.14 -10.95 16.39
N ILE A 161 0.44 -9.79 16.08
CA ILE A 161 0.72 -9.37 14.71
C ILE A 161 1.66 -10.37 14.02
N ALA A 162 2.77 -10.72 14.67
CA ALA A 162 3.73 -11.68 14.14
C ALA A 162 3.13 -13.08 13.98
N LEU A 163 2.32 -13.52 14.94
CA LEU A 163 1.61 -14.79 14.87
C LEU A 163 0.67 -14.85 13.65
N GLN A 164 -0.05 -13.75 13.36
CA GLN A 164 -0.88 -13.65 12.15
C GLN A 164 -0.05 -13.70 10.86
N ALA A 165 1.17 -13.15 10.85
CA ALA A 165 2.07 -13.28 9.71
C ALA A 165 2.48 -14.72 9.44
N LEU A 166 2.75 -15.49 10.50
CA LEU A 166 3.26 -16.87 10.41
C LEU A 166 2.15 -17.90 10.16
N THR A 167 0.97 -17.67 10.69
CA THR A 167 -0.17 -18.61 10.60
C THR A 167 -1.19 -18.24 9.51
N GLY A 168 -1.16 -17.00 9.03
CA GLY A 168 -2.06 -16.49 8.01
C GLY A 168 -1.70 -16.98 6.61
N THR A 169 -2.65 -16.84 5.70
CA THR A 169 -2.51 -17.27 4.29
C THR A 169 -2.45 -16.09 3.32
N THR A 170 -2.47 -14.86 3.84
CA THR A 170 -2.57 -13.65 3.01
C THR A 170 -1.25 -13.30 2.31
N VAL A 171 -0.11 -13.59 2.95
CA VAL A 171 1.22 -13.25 2.44
C VAL A 171 1.96 -14.52 2.04
N ASP A 172 2.50 -14.56 0.82
CA ASP A 172 3.34 -15.65 0.30
C ASP A 172 4.83 -15.41 0.56
N TYR A 173 5.23 -14.15 0.73
CA TYR A 173 6.62 -13.76 1.00
C TYR A 173 6.66 -12.59 1.98
N LEU A 174 7.43 -12.73 3.05
CA LEU A 174 7.62 -11.72 4.08
C LEU A 174 9.11 -11.53 4.36
N ALA A 175 9.59 -10.28 4.30
CA ALA A 175 10.98 -9.96 4.60
C ALA A 175 11.09 -8.63 5.35
N GLY A 176 12.04 -8.56 6.31
CA GLY A 176 12.28 -7.37 7.11
C GLY A 176 13.26 -7.59 8.24
N GLY A 177 13.27 -6.70 9.22
CA GLY A 177 14.20 -6.67 10.35
C GLY A 177 13.88 -7.65 11.50
N GLY A 178 13.21 -8.78 11.22
CA GLY A 178 12.85 -9.78 12.24
C GLY A 178 11.59 -9.41 13.02
N PHE A 179 11.44 -9.97 14.22
CA PHE A 179 10.30 -9.79 15.12
C PHE A 179 10.71 -9.05 16.39
N LYS A 180 9.85 -8.17 16.91
CA LYS A 180 10.14 -7.39 18.13
C LYS A 180 9.91 -8.19 19.42
N LYS A 181 8.87 -9.03 19.45
CA LYS A 181 8.39 -9.70 20.65
C LYS A 181 8.17 -11.20 20.40
N MET A 182 9.25 -11.94 20.23
CA MET A 182 9.20 -13.37 19.86
C MET A 182 8.51 -14.27 20.90
N ASN A 183 8.51 -13.87 22.18
CA ASN A 183 7.92 -14.61 23.31
C ASN A 183 6.83 -13.81 24.02
N GLY A 184 6.16 -12.91 23.34
CA GLY A 184 5.15 -12.02 23.90
C GLY A 184 5.72 -10.77 24.58
N ALA A 185 4.84 -9.91 25.06
CA ALA A 185 5.21 -8.63 25.66
C ALA A 185 6.03 -8.81 26.96
N ASP A 186 5.67 -9.81 27.73
CA ASP A 186 6.27 -10.18 29.03
C ASP A 186 7.30 -11.33 28.92
N GLY A 187 7.50 -11.88 27.73
CA GLY A 187 8.41 -13.02 27.49
C GLY A 187 7.86 -14.37 27.96
N GLN A 188 6.58 -14.48 28.30
CA GLN A 188 5.97 -15.70 28.85
C GLN A 188 5.22 -16.55 27.81
N GLN A 189 5.05 -16.02 26.61
CA GLN A 189 4.37 -16.76 25.54
C GLN A 189 5.34 -17.74 24.84
N LYS A 190 4.76 -18.74 24.16
CA LYS A 190 5.54 -19.66 23.32
C LYS A 190 6.33 -18.88 22.27
N SER A 191 7.59 -19.28 22.03
CA SER A 191 8.40 -18.64 20.99
C SER A 191 7.74 -18.75 19.61
N LEU A 192 7.81 -17.70 18.83
CA LEU A 192 7.36 -17.69 17.43
C LEU A 192 8.23 -18.62 16.53
N LEU A 193 9.35 -19.11 17.04
CA LEU A 193 10.25 -20.02 16.32
C LEU A 193 10.03 -21.51 16.66
N ASP A 194 9.19 -21.81 17.65
CA ASP A 194 8.81 -23.17 18.08
C ASP A 194 7.49 -23.61 17.40
#